data_90c5e4132b43856dd4af14fd3e68895b
#
_entry.id   90c5e4132b43856dd4af14fd3e68895b
#
_cell.length_a   1.000
_cell.length_b   1.000
_cell.length_c   1.000
_cell.angle_alpha   90.00
_cell.angle_beta   90.00
_cell.angle_gamma   90.00
#
_symmetry.space_group_name_H-M   'P 1'
#
loop_
_entity.id
_entity.type
_entity.pdbx_description
1 polymer ?
#
loop_
_entity_poly.entity_id
_entity_poly.type
_entity_poly.pdbx_seq_one_letter_code
_entity_poly.pdbx_strand_id
1 'polypeptide(L)'
;IIDSDGVEAFTNILSTVNSNGNASKQIKPKTMFSFPRGGEFTLEIRDITAAYGDPGMRYRLLVRPQVPHLGEVTITADALNLDRGKTAKLSVVTDQEEGFEGFVVLSIDGLPPGVTAVTGTEVEPDSPPQESQAKRERFVTKSKKATILLMTRADAPLTRLPAEGLVYAQPVVNGTLGDKILIKKIPIMVIGGAQ
;
A
#
# COMPACT_ATOMS: atom_id res chain seq x y z
N ILE A 1 25.48 -1.11 -6.79
CA ILE A 1 26.07 -2.33 -6.24
C ILE A 1 27.02 -2.89 -7.30
N ILE A 2 28.24 -3.16 -6.91
CA ILE A 2 29.30 -3.67 -7.79
C ILE A 2 29.70 -5.03 -7.24
N ASP A 3 29.87 -6.01 -8.11
CA ASP A 3 30.32 -7.34 -7.70
C ASP A 3 31.85 -7.42 -7.52
N SER A 4 32.36 -8.60 -7.12
CA SER A 4 33.78 -8.83 -6.90
C SER A 4 34.65 -8.64 -8.14
N ASP A 5 34.05 -8.71 -9.32
CA ASP A 5 34.72 -8.58 -10.61
C ASP A 5 34.73 -7.12 -11.12
N GLY A 6 34.18 -6.20 -10.31
CA GLY A 6 34.05 -4.78 -10.64
C GLY A 6 32.92 -4.47 -11.61
N VAL A 7 32.00 -5.41 -11.83
CA VAL A 7 30.85 -5.23 -12.72
C VAL A 7 29.66 -4.67 -11.94
N GLU A 8 28.99 -3.67 -12.50
CA GLU A 8 27.77 -3.12 -11.91
C GLU A 8 26.64 -4.14 -12.00
N ALA A 9 26.27 -4.70 -10.85
CA ALA A 9 25.18 -5.66 -10.71
C ALA A 9 23.82 -4.99 -10.56
N PHE A 10 23.80 -3.76 -10.02
CA PHE A 10 22.58 -3.00 -9.82
C PHE A 10 22.85 -1.51 -9.63
N THR A 11 22.00 -0.68 -10.25
CA THR A 11 21.96 0.76 -9.97
C THR A 11 20.52 1.20 -9.60
N ASN A 12 20.40 2.07 -8.63
CA ASN A 12 19.11 2.63 -8.18
C ASN A 12 18.81 3.99 -8.83
N ILE A 13 19.53 4.36 -9.88
CA ILE A 13 19.30 5.61 -10.59
C ILE A 13 18.41 5.33 -11.80
N LEU A 14 17.21 5.88 -11.78
CA LEU A 14 16.32 5.87 -12.94
C LEU A 14 16.54 7.16 -13.73
N SER A 15 16.99 7.03 -14.96
CA SER A 15 17.10 8.15 -15.90
C SER A 15 15.89 8.15 -16.84
N THR A 16 15.14 9.23 -16.86
CA THR A 16 13.99 9.41 -17.76
C THR A 16 14.23 10.65 -18.63
N VAL A 17 13.84 10.55 -19.90
CA VAL A 17 13.82 11.67 -20.84
C VAL A 17 12.36 11.94 -21.17
N ASN A 18 11.90 13.17 -20.95
CA ASN A 18 10.54 13.56 -21.29
C ASN A 18 10.40 13.84 -22.80
N SER A 19 9.17 14.04 -23.26
CA SER A 19 8.86 14.34 -24.68
C SER A 19 9.55 15.60 -25.23
N ASN A 20 10.01 16.49 -24.34
CA ASN A 20 10.72 17.72 -24.70
C ASN A 20 12.25 17.53 -24.69
N GLY A 21 12.74 16.30 -24.54
CA GLY A 21 14.18 16.00 -24.51
C GLY A 21 14.88 16.31 -23.17
N ASN A 22 14.15 16.75 -22.15
CA ASN A 22 14.75 17.02 -20.85
C ASN A 22 14.98 15.70 -20.11
N ALA A 23 16.23 15.47 -19.69
CA ALA A 23 16.59 14.33 -18.87
C ALA A 23 16.36 14.61 -17.40
N SER A 24 15.77 13.69 -16.69
CA SER A 24 15.67 13.71 -15.24
C SER A 24 16.23 12.41 -14.66
N LYS A 25 16.84 12.53 -13.47
CA LYS A 25 17.32 11.38 -12.71
C LYS A 25 16.52 11.29 -11.41
N GLN A 26 16.08 10.10 -11.08
CA GLN A 26 15.35 9.81 -9.85
C GLN A 26 16.02 8.66 -9.12
N ILE A 27 15.97 8.71 -7.80
CA ILE A 27 16.41 7.61 -6.93
C ILE A 27 15.17 7.06 -6.24
N LYS A 28 15.01 5.74 -6.23
CA LYS A 28 14.00 5.08 -5.41
C LYS A 28 14.51 4.99 -3.98
N PRO A 29 13.85 5.61 -3.00
CA PRO A 29 14.33 5.63 -1.61
C PRO A 29 14.32 4.23 -0.97
N LYS A 30 13.51 3.32 -1.50
CA LYS A 30 13.37 1.94 -1.04
C LYS A 30 13.47 1.00 -2.24
N THR A 31 14.37 0.04 -2.18
CA THR A 31 14.58 -0.90 -3.27
C THR A 31 14.97 -2.27 -2.74
N MET A 32 14.70 -3.32 -3.52
CA MET A 32 15.12 -4.68 -3.23
C MET A 32 16.09 -5.15 -4.30
N PHE A 33 17.15 -5.80 -3.86
CA PHE A 33 18.11 -6.44 -4.73
C PHE A 33 18.30 -7.91 -4.33
N SER A 34 18.22 -8.81 -5.30
CA SER A 34 18.52 -10.23 -5.08
C SER A 34 19.89 -10.53 -5.61
N PHE A 35 20.80 -10.92 -4.73
CA PHE A 35 22.15 -11.31 -5.10
C PHE A 35 22.09 -12.61 -5.90
N PRO A 36 22.64 -12.65 -7.13
CA PRO A 36 22.58 -13.84 -7.98
C PRO A 36 23.47 -14.98 -7.47
N ARG A 37 24.47 -14.65 -6.67
CA ARG A 37 25.43 -15.59 -6.05
C ARG A 37 25.87 -15.07 -4.69
N GLY A 38 26.36 -15.94 -3.83
CA GLY A 38 27.08 -15.53 -2.64
C GLY A 38 28.43 -14.89 -3.01
N GLY A 39 28.94 -14.03 -2.15
CA GLY A 39 30.20 -13.35 -2.39
C GLY A 39 30.28 -11.98 -1.73
N GLU A 40 31.34 -11.26 -2.04
CA GLU A 40 31.56 -9.89 -1.62
C GLU A 40 31.03 -8.94 -2.68
N PHE A 41 30.32 -7.90 -2.25
CA PHE A 41 29.77 -6.86 -3.10
C PHE A 41 30.08 -5.49 -2.50
N THR A 42 30.42 -4.55 -3.36
CA THR A 42 30.66 -3.17 -2.97
C THR A 42 29.38 -2.34 -3.18
N LEU A 43 28.91 -1.68 -2.13
CA LEU A 43 27.84 -0.70 -2.22
C LEU A 43 28.45 0.70 -2.37
N GLU A 44 28.21 1.33 -3.50
CA GLU A 44 28.66 2.68 -3.77
C GLU A 44 27.48 3.66 -3.69
N ILE A 45 27.67 4.77 -3.00
CA ILE A 45 26.70 5.85 -2.89
C ILE A 45 27.30 7.07 -3.54
N ARG A 46 26.58 7.64 -4.50
CA ARG A 46 26.99 8.84 -5.23
C ARG A 46 25.90 9.89 -5.16
N ASP A 47 26.29 11.15 -5.18
CA ASP A 47 25.33 12.21 -5.48
C ASP A 47 24.75 12.01 -6.89
N ILE A 48 23.44 12.23 -7.04
CA ILE A 48 22.73 12.01 -8.30
C ILE A 48 23.23 12.92 -9.43
N THR A 49 23.72 14.10 -9.09
CA THR A 49 24.28 15.05 -10.05
C THR A 49 25.73 14.74 -10.39
N ALA A 50 26.40 13.94 -9.58
CA ALA A 50 27.82 13.60 -9.67
C ALA A 50 28.77 14.83 -9.73
N ALA A 51 28.28 16.02 -9.41
CA ALA A 51 28.98 17.27 -9.54
C ALA A 51 29.36 17.91 -8.21
N TYR A 52 28.67 17.55 -7.13
CA TYR A 52 28.86 18.17 -5.83
C TYR A 52 29.06 17.12 -4.74
N GLY A 53 30.18 17.17 -4.08
CA GLY A 53 30.43 16.47 -2.83
C GLY A 53 30.80 17.52 -1.77
N ASP A 54 30.12 17.48 -0.64
CA ASP A 54 30.42 18.34 0.50
C ASP A 54 30.68 17.47 1.74
N PRO A 55 31.74 17.71 2.51
CA PRO A 55 32.01 16.97 3.75
C PRO A 55 30.90 17.06 4.78
N GLY A 56 30.00 18.06 4.67
CA GLY A 56 28.81 18.22 5.50
C GLY A 56 27.62 17.37 5.06
N MET A 57 27.63 16.79 3.87
CA MET A 57 26.56 15.95 3.38
C MET A 57 26.43 14.69 4.24
N ARG A 58 25.21 14.41 4.65
CA ARG A 58 24.90 13.25 5.47
C ARG A 58 23.86 12.41 4.78
N TYR A 59 24.02 11.10 4.88
CA TYR A 59 23.02 10.14 4.43
C TYR A 59 22.85 9.05 5.49
N ARG A 60 21.69 8.42 5.45
CA ARG A 60 21.40 7.23 6.24
C ARG A 60 21.06 6.09 5.31
N LEU A 61 21.82 5.02 5.38
CA LEU A 61 21.60 3.80 4.62
C LEU A 61 21.15 2.69 5.57
N LEU A 62 20.07 2.01 5.21
CA LEU A 62 19.62 0.80 5.88
C LEU A 62 19.71 -0.36 4.89
N VAL A 63 20.57 -1.34 5.19
CA VAL A 63 20.65 -2.60 4.45
C VAL A 63 20.24 -3.72 5.39
N ARG A 64 19.23 -4.47 4.99
CA ARG A 64 18.70 -5.59 5.77
C ARG A 64 18.09 -6.66 4.88
N PRO A 65 17.90 -7.89 5.37
CA PRO A 65 17.09 -8.88 4.69
C PRO A 65 15.66 -8.37 4.44
N GLN A 66 15.02 -8.92 3.41
CA GLN A 66 13.63 -8.70 3.08
C GLN A 66 12.73 -9.19 4.23
N VAL A 67 11.77 -8.36 4.64
CA VAL A 67 10.76 -8.70 5.64
C VAL A 67 9.38 -8.44 5.05
N PRO A 68 8.71 -9.46 4.50
CA PRO A 68 7.37 -9.31 3.95
C PRO A 68 6.38 -8.84 5.01
N HIS A 69 5.66 -7.76 4.74
CA HIS A 69 4.67 -7.21 5.67
C HIS A 69 3.57 -6.42 4.97
N LEU A 70 2.45 -6.21 5.69
CA LEU A 70 1.42 -5.28 5.29
C LEU A 70 1.96 -3.86 5.52
N GLY A 71 2.00 -3.05 4.47
CA GLY A 71 2.39 -1.65 4.51
C GLY A 71 1.23 -0.73 4.86
N GLU A 72 1.15 0.41 4.17
CA GLU A 72 0.07 1.37 4.40
C GLU A 72 -1.29 0.80 3.96
N VAL A 73 -2.31 1.09 4.76
CA VAL A 73 -3.71 0.81 4.41
C VAL A 73 -4.46 2.13 4.34
N THR A 74 -4.98 2.44 3.16
CA THR A 74 -5.59 3.74 2.88
C THR A 74 -7.09 3.61 2.63
N ILE A 75 -7.87 4.51 3.21
CA ILE A 75 -9.30 4.65 2.99
C ILE A 75 -9.58 6.09 2.59
N THR A 76 -10.14 6.28 1.39
CA THR A 76 -10.39 7.61 0.83
C THR A 76 -11.62 8.30 1.42
N ALA A 77 -12.59 7.53 1.92
CA ALA A 77 -13.78 8.09 2.53
C ALA A 77 -13.50 8.71 3.89
N ASP A 78 -13.95 9.95 4.10
CA ASP A 78 -13.84 10.65 5.38
C ASP A 78 -15.11 10.56 6.21
N ALA A 79 -16.25 10.30 5.58
CA ALA A 79 -17.54 10.08 6.21
C ALA A 79 -18.42 9.22 5.30
N LEU A 80 -19.42 8.55 5.89
CA LEU A 80 -20.38 7.72 5.15
C LEU A 80 -21.80 8.13 5.52
N ASN A 81 -22.57 8.49 4.49
CA ASN A 81 -24.02 8.66 4.59
C ASN A 81 -24.68 7.47 3.89
N LEU A 82 -25.41 6.69 4.66
CA LEU A 82 -26.01 5.43 4.22
C LEU A 82 -27.53 5.61 4.07
N ASP A 83 -28.03 5.49 2.88
CA ASP A 83 -29.47 5.49 2.62
C ASP A 83 -30.11 4.19 3.12
N ARG A 84 -31.30 4.28 3.68
CA ARG A 84 -32.14 3.13 4.05
C ARG A 84 -32.38 2.23 2.84
N GLY A 85 -32.28 0.92 3.04
CA GLY A 85 -32.54 -0.10 2.01
C GLY A 85 -31.51 -0.15 0.91
N LYS A 86 -30.41 0.61 1.03
CA LYS A 86 -29.35 0.63 0.00
C LYS A 86 -28.04 0.04 0.52
N THR A 87 -27.18 -0.26 -0.43
CA THR A 87 -25.82 -0.74 -0.19
C THR A 87 -24.83 0.35 -0.57
N ALA A 88 -23.86 0.60 0.29
CA ALA A 88 -22.73 1.47 0.03
C ALA A 88 -21.43 0.67 -0.03
N LYS A 89 -20.45 1.18 -0.78
CA LYS A 89 -19.13 0.58 -0.92
C LYS A 89 -18.11 1.46 -0.20
N LEU A 90 -17.28 0.83 0.63
CA LEU A 90 -16.10 1.45 1.21
C LEU A 90 -14.88 0.82 0.58
N SER A 91 -14.16 1.59 -0.23
CA SER A 91 -12.94 1.12 -0.89
C SER A 91 -11.74 1.28 0.04
N VAL A 92 -10.94 0.24 0.11
CA VAL A 92 -9.72 0.16 0.91
C VAL A 92 -8.57 -0.22 -0.01
N VAL A 93 -7.48 0.50 0.05
CA VAL A 93 -6.23 0.15 -0.64
C VAL A 93 -5.23 -0.33 0.38
N THR A 94 -4.63 -1.48 0.13
CA THR A 94 -3.61 -2.08 1.01
C THR A 94 -2.30 -2.19 0.25
N ASP A 95 -1.24 -1.67 0.80
CA ASP A 95 0.10 -1.84 0.25
C ASP A 95 0.72 -3.12 0.82
N GLN A 96 1.15 -3.98 -0.07
CA GLN A 96 1.87 -5.19 0.26
C GLN A 96 3.35 -4.94 0.03
N GLU A 97 4.12 -4.93 1.10
CA GLU A 97 5.51 -4.56 1.04
C GLU A 97 6.44 -5.78 1.11
N GLU A 98 7.56 -5.63 0.44
CA GLU A 98 8.68 -6.56 0.47
C GLU A 98 8.30 -8.01 0.16
N GLY A 99 7.36 -8.19 -0.79
CA GLY A 99 6.93 -9.51 -1.23
C GLY A 99 5.91 -10.17 -0.29
N PHE A 100 5.17 -9.41 0.49
CA PHE A 100 4.04 -9.95 1.22
C PHE A 100 2.99 -10.50 0.24
N GLU A 101 2.70 -11.79 0.34
CA GLU A 101 1.72 -12.51 -0.50
C GLU A 101 0.50 -12.97 0.31
N GLY A 102 0.44 -12.59 1.58
CA GLY A 102 -0.66 -12.93 2.46
C GLY A 102 -1.98 -12.24 2.09
N PHE A 103 -3.05 -12.71 2.70
CA PHE A 103 -4.36 -12.07 2.62
C PHE A 103 -4.48 -10.98 3.68
N VAL A 104 -5.41 -10.06 3.47
CA VAL A 104 -5.78 -9.05 4.47
C VAL A 104 -7.27 -9.19 4.75
N VAL A 105 -7.62 -9.46 6.00
CA VAL A 105 -9.00 -9.46 6.46
C VAL A 105 -9.36 -8.04 6.89
N LEU A 106 -10.37 -7.47 6.26
CA LEU A 106 -10.90 -6.17 6.62
C LEU A 106 -12.16 -6.34 7.48
N SER A 107 -12.31 -5.51 8.49
CA SER A 107 -13.51 -5.47 9.31
C SER A 107 -13.87 -4.04 9.72
N ILE A 108 -15.12 -3.82 10.06
CA ILE A 108 -15.60 -2.54 10.58
C ILE A 108 -16.48 -2.80 11.79
N ASP A 109 -16.17 -2.14 12.89
CA ASP A 109 -16.94 -2.18 14.13
C ASP A 109 -17.65 -0.83 14.34
N GLY A 110 -18.59 -0.75 15.29
CA GLY A 110 -19.28 0.51 15.63
C GLY A 110 -20.33 0.96 14.61
N LEU A 111 -20.88 0.04 13.83
CA LEU A 111 -21.94 0.34 12.86
C LEU A 111 -23.24 0.76 13.55
N PRO A 112 -23.99 1.71 12.95
CA PRO A 112 -25.32 2.07 13.46
C PRO A 112 -26.28 0.88 13.41
N PRO A 113 -27.33 0.87 14.26
CA PRO A 113 -28.35 -0.16 14.23
C PRO A 113 -28.99 -0.30 12.84
N GLY A 114 -29.16 -1.55 12.38
CA GLY A 114 -29.73 -1.83 11.06
C GLY A 114 -28.74 -1.74 9.91
N VAL A 115 -27.45 -1.50 10.18
CA VAL A 115 -26.37 -1.56 9.20
C VAL A 115 -25.53 -2.81 9.45
N THR A 116 -25.22 -3.55 8.39
CA THR A 116 -24.33 -4.70 8.41
C THR A 116 -23.20 -4.52 7.39
N ALA A 117 -22.04 -5.02 7.71
CA ALA A 117 -20.89 -5.03 6.80
C ALA A 117 -20.63 -6.44 6.27
N VAL A 118 -20.38 -6.54 4.98
CA VAL A 118 -19.83 -7.74 4.35
C VAL A 118 -18.46 -7.37 3.79
N THR A 119 -17.45 -8.07 4.25
CA THR A 119 -16.09 -7.88 3.75
C THR A 119 -15.89 -8.80 2.55
N GLY A 120 -15.58 -8.22 1.40
CA GLY A 120 -15.17 -8.93 0.21
C GLY A 120 -13.73 -8.55 -0.10
N THR A 121 -12.90 -9.54 -0.30
CA THR A 121 -11.55 -9.33 -0.82
C THR A 121 -11.60 -9.50 -2.32
N GLU A 122 -11.86 -8.46 -3.06
CA GLU A 122 -11.49 -8.41 -4.46
C GLU A 122 -10.10 -7.79 -4.54
N VAL A 123 -9.18 -8.55 -5.11
CA VAL A 123 -7.79 -8.17 -5.13
C VAL A 123 -7.37 -8.10 -6.59
N GLU A 124 -7.60 -6.96 -7.21
CA GLU A 124 -6.93 -6.64 -8.46
C GLU A 124 -5.69 -5.77 -8.16
N PRO A 125 -4.54 -6.10 -8.74
CA PRO A 125 -3.40 -5.20 -8.72
C PRO A 125 -3.78 -3.93 -9.50
N ASP A 126 -3.50 -2.76 -8.94
CA ASP A 126 -3.86 -1.46 -9.50
C ASP A 126 -3.21 -1.14 -10.86
N SER A 127 -2.20 -1.88 -11.24
CA SER A 127 -1.60 -1.83 -12.58
C SER A 127 -0.79 -3.10 -12.82
N PRO A 128 -0.91 -3.73 -13.99
CA PRO A 128 0.03 -4.77 -14.35
C PRO A 128 1.44 -4.16 -14.43
N PRO A 129 2.45 -4.87 -13.92
CA PRO A 129 3.83 -4.42 -14.06
C PRO A 129 4.15 -4.24 -15.55
N GLN A 130 4.75 -3.11 -15.90
CA GLN A 130 5.30 -2.97 -17.24
C GLN A 130 6.36 -4.04 -17.47
N GLU A 131 6.14 -4.96 -18.38
CA GLU A 131 6.96 -6.16 -18.60
C GLU A 131 8.46 -5.89 -18.83
N SER A 132 8.83 -4.70 -19.27
CA SER A 132 10.22 -4.34 -19.55
C SER A 132 11.10 -4.15 -18.31
N GLN A 133 10.51 -3.82 -17.16
CA GLN A 133 11.24 -3.64 -15.89
C GLN A 133 11.08 -4.84 -14.94
N ALA A 134 10.07 -5.67 -15.16
CA ALA A 134 9.70 -6.77 -14.26
C ALA A 134 10.76 -7.87 -14.11
N LYS A 135 11.71 -7.98 -15.02
CA LYS A 135 12.74 -9.06 -14.97
C LYS A 135 13.91 -8.79 -14.02
N ARG A 136 14.12 -7.54 -13.61
CA ARG A 136 15.28 -7.15 -12.77
C ARG A 136 14.93 -6.52 -11.43
N GLU A 137 13.74 -5.96 -11.29
CA GLU A 137 13.30 -5.32 -10.05
C GLU A 137 12.15 -6.10 -9.43
N ARG A 138 12.36 -6.67 -8.25
CA ARG A 138 11.24 -7.11 -7.41
C ARG A 138 10.55 -5.87 -6.87
N PHE A 139 9.23 -5.82 -6.99
CA PHE A 139 8.46 -4.72 -6.42
C PHE A 139 8.64 -4.72 -4.90
N VAL A 140 9.05 -3.59 -4.36
CA VAL A 140 9.11 -3.38 -2.92
C VAL A 140 7.71 -3.22 -2.36
N THR A 141 6.85 -2.55 -3.11
CA THR A 141 5.46 -2.27 -2.74
C THR A 141 4.53 -2.68 -3.87
N LYS A 142 3.45 -3.37 -3.53
CA LYS A 142 2.38 -3.78 -4.44
C LYS A 142 1.05 -3.41 -3.81
N SER A 143 0.31 -2.50 -4.44
CA SER A 143 -1.00 -2.08 -3.96
C SER A 143 -2.09 -3.04 -4.40
N LYS A 144 -3.04 -3.31 -3.52
CA LYS A 144 -4.24 -4.10 -3.80
C LYS A 144 -5.48 -3.34 -3.33
N LYS A 145 -6.57 -3.46 -4.08
CA LYS A 145 -7.87 -2.90 -3.71
C LYS A 145 -8.76 -3.96 -3.07
N ALA A 146 -9.45 -3.56 -2.02
CA ALA A 146 -10.48 -4.34 -1.38
C ALA A 146 -11.72 -3.47 -1.13
N THR A 147 -12.88 -4.09 -0.98
CA THR A 147 -14.15 -3.40 -0.77
C THR A 147 -14.86 -3.97 0.43
N ILE A 148 -15.34 -3.11 1.33
CA ILE A 148 -16.32 -3.43 2.35
C ILE A 148 -17.68 -2.97 1.84
N LEU A 149 -18.65 -3.89 1.75
CA LEU A 149 -20.03 -3.57 1.43
C LEU A 149 -20.80 -3.29 2.73
N LEU A 150 -21.42 -2.13 2.81
CA LEU A 150 -22.28 -1.73 3.92
C LEU A 150 -23.73 -1.80 3.46
N MET A 151 -24.51 -2.69 4.05
CA MET A 151 -25.91 -2.89 3.73
C MET A 151 -26.78 -2.27 4.83
N THR A 152 -27.66 -1.36 4.44
CA THR A 152 -28.59 -0.69 5.35
C THR A 152 -29.98 -1.27 5.17
N ARG A 153 -30.59 -1.73 6.24
CA ARG A 153 -31.98 -2.24 6.20
C ARG A 153 -32.95 -1.10 5.87
N ALA A 154 -34.07 -1.43 5.22
CA ALA A 154 -35.12 -0.46 4.87
C ALA A 154 -35.76 0.18 6.10
N ASP A 155 -35.82 -0.56 7.22
CA ASP A 155 -36.36 -0.13 8.51
C ASP A 155 -35.29 0.37 9.49
N ALA A 156 -34.03 0.53 9.04
CA ALA A 156 -32.94 1.02 9.90
C ALA A 156 -33.31 2.38 10.52
N PRO A 157 -33.09 2.60 11.83
CA PRO A 157 -33.37 3.89 12.44
C PRO A 157 -32.46 4.99 11.85
N LEU A 158 -33.03 6.18 11.61
CA LEU A 158 -32.24 7.34 11.23
C LEU A 158 -31.35 7.76 12.40
N THR A 159 -30.10 8.08 12.10
CA THR A 159 -29.17 8.56 13.11
C THR A 159 -29.29 10.09 13.27
N ARG A 160 -29.30 10.57 14.50
CA ARG A 160 -29.24 12.01 14.81
C ARG A 160 -27.80 12.51 14.91
N LEU A 161 -26.90 11.64 15.36
CA LEU A 161 -25.49 11.88 15.47
C LEU A 161 -24.74 10.76 14.72
N PRO A 162 -23.57 11.05 14.15
CA PRO A 162 -22.77 10.02 13.50
C PRO A 162 -22.33 8.95 14.50
N ALA A 163 -22.47 7.69 14.11
CA ALA A 163 -21.78 6.58 14.79
C ALA A 163 -20.30 6.57 14.38
N GLU A 164 -19.43 6.18 15.29
CA GLU A 164 -18.01 6.05 14.99
C GLU A 164 -17.72 4.64 14.45
N GLY A 165 -17.60 4.50 13.13
CA GLY A 165 -17.14 3.28 12.49
C GLY A 165 -15.63 3.11 12.63
N LEU A 166 -15.19 1.97 13.17
CA LEU A 166 -13.79 1.63 13.37
C LEU A 166 -13.38 0.61 12.31
N VAL A 167 -12.58 1.02 11.33
CA VAL A 167 -12.11 0.13 10.27
C VAL A 167 -10.78 -0.48 10.64
N TYR A 168 -10.69 -1.80 10.52
CA TYR A 168 -9.51 -2.57 10.86
C TYR A 168 -9.02 -3.41 9.68
N ALA A 169 -7.71 -3.64 9.67
CA ALA A 169 -7.05 -4.61 8.82
C ALA A 169 -6.28 -5.64 9.66
N GLN A 170 -6.34 -6.90 9.25
CA GLN A 170 -5.55 -7.99 9.84
C GLN A 170 -4.83 -8.75 8.74
N PRO A 171 -3.50 -8.78 8.73
CA PRO A 171 -2.76 -9.60 7.79
C PRO A 171 -2.93 -11.09 8.13
N VAL A 172 -2.99 -11.93 7.12
CA VAL A 172 -3.00 -13.40 7.24
C VAL A 172 -1.75 -13.93 6.59
N VAL A 173 -0.88 -14.53 7.37
CA VAL A 173 0.37 -15.13 6.90
C VAL A 173 0.34 -16.62 7.18
N ASN A 174 0.52 -17.44 6.15
CA ASN A 174 0.48 -18.90 6.26
C ASN A 174 -0.77 -19.43 6.99
N GLY A 175 -1.91 -18.81 6.73
CA GLY A 175 -3.19 -19.17 7.35
C GLY A 175 -3.38 -18.67 8.79
N THR A 176 -2.40 -17.97 9.37
CA THR A 176 -2.48 -17.41 10.71
C THR A 176 -2.84 -15.94 10.66
N LEU A 177 -3.86 -15.53 11.42
CA LEU A 177 -4.24 -14.13 11.60
C LEU A 177 -3.16 -13.40 12.42
N GLY A 178 -2.70 -12.28 11.90
CA GLY A 178 -1.85 -11.33 12.63
C GLY A 178 -2.65 -10.39 13.53
N ASP A 179 -2.00 -9.32 14.00
CA ASP A 179 -2.63 -8.33 14.85
C ASP A 179 -3.72 -7.54 14.11
N LYS A 180 -4.79 -7.21 14.84
CA LYS A 180 -5.88 -6.35 14.36
C LYS A 180 -5.43 -4.89 14.46
N ILE A 181 -5.23 -4.25 13.32
CA ILE A 181 -4.69 -2.90 13.20
C ILE A 181 -5.84 -1.94 12.91
N LEU A 182 -6.06 -0.94 13.77
CA LEU A 182 -7.02 0.14 13.50
C LEU A 182 -6.46 1.05 12.41
N ILE A 183 -7.18 1.16 11.30
CA ILE A 183 -6.76 1.94 10.14
C ILE A 183 -7.36 3.34 10.19
N LYS A 184 -8.67 3.43 10.37
CA LYS A 184 -9.37 4.70 10.33
C LYS A 184 -10.65 4.67 11.16
N LYS A 185 -10.96 5.80 11.75
CA LYS A 185 -12.27 6.11 12.34
C LYS A 185 -13.06 6.90 11.33
N ILE A 186 -14.27 6.45 11.02
CA ILE A 186 -15.13 7.06 10.00
C ILE A 186 -16.50 7.36 10.61
N PRO A 187 -16.96 8.62 10.62
CA PRO A 187 -18.32 8.93 11.02
C PRO A 187 -19.32 8.36 10.02
N ILE A 188 -20.33 7.66 10.54
CA ILE A 188 -21.36 6.96 9.74
C ILE A 188 -22.74 7.42 10.16
N MET A 189 -23.55 7.85 9.20
CA MET A 189 -24.93 8.22 9.41
C MET A 189 -25.87 7.39 8.55
N VAL A 190 -27.00 6.99 9.11
CA VAL A 190 -28.13 6.47 8.36
C VAL A 190 -29.08 7.62 8.07
N ILE A 191 -29.31 7.89 6.79
CA ILE A 191 -30.16 8.99 6.33
C ILE A 191 -31.42 8.45 5.62
N GLY A 192 -32.46 9.29 5.54
CA GLY A 192 -33.62 8.98 4.71
C GLY A 192 -33.20 9.01 3.24
N GLY A 193 -33.48 7.95 2.50
CA GLY A 193 -33.30 7.99 1.05
C GLY A 193 -34.14 9.12 0.45
N ALA A 194 -33.57 9.85 -0.50
CA ALA A 194 -34.39 10.75 -1.31
C ALA A 194 -35.45 9.92 -2.05
N GLN A 195 -36.71 10.30 -1.88
CA GLN A 195 -37.84 9.75 -2.64
C GLN A 195 -37.72 10.14 -4.09
#